data_8ab0351fff4a864b14d72d5c6f99c087
#
_entry.id   8ab0351fff4a864b14d72d5c6f99c087
#
_cell.length_a   1.000
_cell.length_b   1.000
_cell.length_c   1.000
_cell.angle_alpha   90.00
_cell.angle_beta   90.00
_cell.angle_gamma   90.00
#
_symmetry.space_group_name_H-M   'P 1'
#
loop_
_entity.id
_entity.type
_entity.pdbx_description
1 polymer ?
#
loop_
_entity_poly.entity_id
_entity_poly.type
_entity_poly.pdbx_seq_one_letter_code
_entity_poly.pdbx_strand_id
1 'polypeptide(L)'
;EDYEGYYNGFSNRTLWPLLHFRLDLVDYNALTQAAYRGVNALFAEKLSKELRDDDIVWVQDYHLFPLAQELRKRGVRARIGFFLHVPFPSADIVAGLPHHEKTFGALSSYDLVGFQTERDLERFQDYIRLFRGGQVAAQGDLRDHDGRRFSAAAFPIGIDAGVIESLAETASRSATTKRMQASLNGRALAIGVDRLDYSKGLPERFRAIQRFFERHADQRGKMTYLQIAPVSRGGVASYRTLRRELEQYAGHINGAHAEPDWTPVRYVNRTYPHPALTGFYRLSRMALV
;
A
#
# COMPACT_ATOMS: atom_id res chain seq x y z
N GLU A 1 12.82 -2.34 -21.07
CA GLU A 1 12.01 -1.14 -21.39
C GLU A 1 10.59 -1.27 -20.82
N ASP A 2 9.88 -2.36 -21.12
CA ASP A 2 8.48 -2.54 -20.66
C ASP A 2 8.34 -2.57 -19.13
N TYR A 3 9.24 -3.26 -18.41
CA TYR A 3 9.21 -3.27 -16.94
C TYR A 3 9.44 -1.87 -16.35
N GLU A 4 10.41 -1.12 -16.86
CA GLU A 4 10.71 0.22 -16.35
C GLU A 4 9.54 1.19 -16.63
N GLY A 5 8.97 1.18 -17.83
CA GLY A 5 7.84 2.03 -18.17
C GLY A 5 6.56 1.66 -17.43
N TYR A 6 6.26 0.36 -17.35
CA TYR A 6 5.06 -0.18 -16.71
C TYR A 6 5.12 -0.08 -15.19
N TYR A 7 6.11 -0.73 -14.57
CA TYR A 7 6.14 -0.90 -13.11
C TYR A 7 6.73 0.32 -12.40
N ASN A 8 7.99 0.67 -12.69
CA ASN A 8 8.63 1.81 -12.05
C ASN A 8 8.05 3.15 -12.54
N GLY A 9 7.71 3.24 -13.83
CA GLY A 9 7.13 4.43 -14.44
C GLY A 9 5.69 4.66 -14.02
N PHE A 10 4.74 4.26 -14.88
CA PHE A 10 3.34 4.65 -14.69
C PHE A 10 2.72 4.10 -13.39
N SER A 11 2.99 2.85 -13.03
CA SER A 11 2.43 2.28 -11.79
C SER A 11 2.96 2.97 -10.53
N ASN A 12 4.29 3.16 -10.41
CA ASN A 12 4.88 3.61 -9.14
C ASN A 12 5.24 5.11 -9.08
N ARG A 13 5.42 5.79 -10.23
CA ARG A 13 5.65 7.24 -10.24
C ARG A 13 4.39 8.07 -10.53
N THR A 14 3.37 7.45 -11.17
CA THR A 14 2.12 8.16 -11.48
C THR A 14 0.96 7.66 -10.63
N LEU A 15 0.56 6.37 -10.76
CA LEU A 15 -0.64 5.86 -10.08
C LEU A 15 -0.47 5.75 -8.56
N TRP A 16 0.64 5.22 -8.08
CA TRP A 16 0.85 5.05 -6.64
C TRP A 16 0.74 6.34 -5.85
N PRO A 17 1.47 7.44 -6.19
CA PRO A 17 1.32 8.69 -5.46
C PRO A 17 -0.07 9.32 -5.65
N LEU A 18 -0.68 9.23 -6.84
CA LEU A 18 -2.04 9.71 -7.08
C LEU A 18 -3.06 9.04 -6.14
N LEU A 19 -3.02 7.70 -6.06
CA LEU A 19 -3.89 6.89 -5.21
C LEU A 19 -3.66 7.14 -3.71
N HIS A 20 -2.47 7.64 -3.32
CA HIS A 20 -2.12 7.99 -1.95
C HIS A 20 -2.19 9.49 -1.65
N PHE A 21 -2.85 10.27 -2.50
CA PHE A 21 -3.04 11.74 -2.33
C PHE A 21 -1.73 12.55 -2.26
N ARG A 22 -0.63 11.99 -2.76
CA ARG A 22 0.68 12.65 -2.86
C ARG A 22 0.86 13.26 -4.23
N LEU A 23 0.01 14.26 -4.55
CA LEU A 23 0.00 14.94 -5.85
C LEU A 23 1.33 15.62 -6.15
N ASP A 24 2.05 16.04 -5.12
CA ASP A 24 3.40 16.59 -5.18
C ASP A 24 4.46 15.61 -5.73
N LEU A 25 4.17 14.30 -5.70
CA LEU A 25 5.06 13.25 -6.18
C LEU A 25 4.58 12.60 -7.49
N VAL A 26 3.44 13.04 -8.04
CA VAL A 26 2.92 12.49 -9.30
C VAL A 26 3.82 12.92 -10.45
N ASP A 27 4.46 11.95 -11.09
CA ASP A 27 5.28 12.12 -12.28
C ASP A 27 4.58 11.42 -13.46
N TYR A 28 3.86 12.22 -14.27
CA TYR A 28 3.14 11.74 -15.43
C TYR A 28 4.02 11.81 -16.68
N ASN A 29 4.04 10.70 -17.43
CA ASN A 29 4.68 10.63 -18.74
C ASN A 29 3.85 9.75 -19.69
N ALA A 30 3.54 10.28 -20.86
CA ALA A 30 2.72 9.58 -21.86
C ALA A 30 3.36 8.26 -22.36
N LEU A 31 4.70 8.18 -22.42
CA LEU A 31 5.39 6.95 -22.82
C LEU A 31 5.23 5.85 -21.76
N THR A 32 5.33 6.21 -20.46
CA THR A 32 5.13 5.24 -19.38
C THR A 32 3.67 4.78 -19.30
N GLN A 33 2.71 5.66 -19.61
CA GLN A 33 1.30 5.28 -19.74
C GLN A 33 1.08 4.33 -20.92
N ALA A 34 1.75 4.57 -22.05
CA ALA A 34 1.68 3.66 -23.21
C ALA A 34 2.28 2.28 -22.87
N ALA A 35 3.43 2.22 -22.19
CA ALA A 35 4.02 0.99 -21.70
C ALA A 35 3.07 0.23 -20.74
N TYR A 36 2.45 0.95 -19.81
CA TYR A 36 1.45 0.38 -18.88
C TYR A 36 0.28 -0.28 -19.63
N ARG A 37 -0.25 0.37 -20.65
CA ARG A 37 -1.31 -0.19 -21.49
C ARG A 37 -0.81 -1.36 -22.34
N GLY A 38 0.39 -1.27 -22.90
CA GLY A 38 1.01 -2.33 -23.68
C GLY A 38 1.20 -3.62 -22.89
N VAL A 39 1.69 -3.52 -21.65
CA VAL A 39 1.85 -4.68 -20.76
C VAL A 39 0.49 -5.29 -20.40
N ASN A 40 -0.53 -4.49 -20.10
CA ASN A 40 -1.88 -5.00 -19.85
C ASN A 40 -2.47 -5.70 -21.09
N ALA A 41 -2.22 -5.17 -22.29
CA ALA A 41 -2.62 -5.82 -23.54
C ALA A 41 -1.89 -7.16 -23.77
N LEU A 42 -0.59 -7.25 -23.40
CA LEU A 42 0.18 -8.49 -23.45
C LEU A 42 -0.35 -9.53 -22.47
N PHE A 43 -0.67 -9.13 -21.23
CA PHE A 43 -1.34 -10.02 -20.26
C PHE A 43 -2.66 -10.55 -20.83
N ALA A 44 -3.49 -9.68 -21.38
CA ALA A 44 -4.76 -10.08 -21.97
C ALA A 44 -4.58 -11.02 -23.17
N GLU A 45 -3.56 -10.79 -24.01
CA GLU A 45 -3.23 -11.69 -25.14
C GLU A 45 -2.86 -13.10 -24.67
N LYS A 46 -2.06 -13.20 -23.61
CA LYS A 46 -1.68 -14.51 -23.07
C LYS A 46 -2.86 -15.20 -22.39
N LEU A 47 -3.56 -14.50 -21.49
CA LEU A 47 -4.68 -15.06 -20.74
C LEU A 47 -5.84 -15.48 -21.62
N SER A 48 -6.17 -14.71 -22.68
CA SER A 48 -7.32 -15.03 -23.55
C SER A 48 -7.18 -16.37 -24.28
N LYS A 49 -5.97 -16.94 -24.39
CA LYS A 49 -5.73 -18.25 -24.98
C LYS A 49 -5.94 -19.41 -24.04
N GLU A 50 -5.92 -19.14 -22.73
CA GLU A 50 -6.02 -20.14 -21.67
C GLU A 50 -7.41 -20.15 -21.00
N LEU A 51 -8.11 -19.00 -21.01
CA LEU A 51 -9.38 -18.82 -20.32
C LEU A 51 -10.55 -19.52 -21.04
N ARG A 52 -11.42 -20.15 -20.23
CA ARG A 52 -12.70 -20.71 -20.64
C ARG A 52 -13.84 -19.81 -20.18
N ASP A 53 -15.01 -19.94 -20.79
CA ASP A 53 -16.19 -19.10 -20.48
C ASP A 53 -16.71 -19.30 -19.04
N ASP A 54 -16.47 -20.46 -18.42
CA ASP A 54 -16.85 -20.81 -17.05
C ASP A 54 -15.80 -20.46 -15.99
N ASP A 55 -14.62 -19.96 -16.38
CA ASP A 55 -13.60 -19.51 -15.45
C ASP A 55 -14.02 -18.23 -14.69
N ILE A 56 -13.45 -18.05 -13.51
CA ILE A 56 -13.51 -16.81 -12.74
C ILE A 56 -12.11 -16.21 -12.69
N VAL A 57 -11.96 -15.01 -13.25
CA VAL A 57 -10.72 -14.25 -13.23
C VAL A 57 -10.77 -13.24 -12.11
N TRP A 58 -9.85 -13.34 -11.15
CA TRP A 58 -9.75 -12.36 -10.06
C TRP A 58 -8.48 -11.53 -10.18
N VAL A 59 -8.66 -10.29 -10.61
CA VAL A 59 -7.59 -9.32 -10.89
C VAL A 59 -7.29 -8.49 -9.65
N GLN A 60 -6.01 -8.28 -9.37
CA GLN A 60 -5.56 -7.61 -8.17
C GLN A 60 -4.80 -6.31 -8.49
N ASP A 61 -5.26 -5.23 -7.88
CA ASP A 61 -4.56 -3.98 -7.69
C ASP A 61 -4.34 -3.11 -8.96
N TYR A 62 -3.94 -1.87 -8.74
CA TYR A 62 -3.88 -0.76 -9.70
C TYR A 62 -2.94 -1.00 -10.89
N HIS A 63 -2.08 -1.99 -10.84
CA HIS A 63 -1.22 -2.37 -11.96
C HIS A 63 -2.01 -2.88 -13.17
N LEU A 64 -3.22 -3.37 -12.96
CA LEU A 64 -4.01 -4.10 -13.95
C LEU A 64 -5.39 -3.46 -14.24
N PHE A 65 -5.57 -2.16 -13.98
CA PHE A 65 -6.85 -1.47 -14.25
C PHE A 65 -7.41 -1.75 -15.64
N PRO A 66 -6.64 -1.70 -16.76
CA PRO A 66 -7.20 -1.92 -18.09
C PRO A 66 -7.34 -3.39 -18.50
N LEU A 67 -6.91 -4.36 -17.68
CA LEU A 67 -6.84 -5.78 -18.10
C LEU A 67 -8.18 -6.34 -18.56
N ALA A 68 -9.27 -6.09 -17.81
CA ALA A 68 -10.59 -6.58 -18.22
C ALA A 68 -11.03 -5.98 -19.56
N GLN A 69 -10.80 -4.69 -19.78
CA GLN A 69 -11.12 -4.05 -21.06
C GLN A 69 -10.37 -4.73 -22.22
N GLU A 70 -9.10 -5.05 -22.03
CA GLU A 70 -8.28 -5.74 -23.03
C GLU A 70 -8.72 -7.19 -23.26
N LEU A 71 -9.17 -7.90 -22.21
CA LEU A 71 -9.76 -9.24 -22.31
C LEU A 71 -11.09 -9.20 -23.06
N ARG A 72 -11.98 -8.24 -22.76
CA ARG A 72 -13.28 -8.07 -23.46
C ARG A 72 -13.10 -7.78 -24.95
N LYS A 73 -12.12 -6.96 -25.34
CA LYS A 73 -11.78 -6.72 -26.75
C LYS A 73 -11.39 -8.01 -27.50
N ARG A 74 -10.90 -9.02 -26.79
CA ARG A 74 -10.51 -10.34 -27.34
C ARG A 74 -11.62 -11.39 -27.25
N GLY A 75 -12.84 -10.96 -26.85
CA GLY A 75 -14.01 -11.83 -26.81
C GLY A 75 -14.11 -12.71 -25.55
N VAL A 76 -13.28 -12.49 -24.54
CA VAL A 76 -13.38 -13.25 -23.28
C VAL A 76 -14.70 -12.95 -22.59
N ARG A 77 -15.48 -14.02 -22.28
CA ARG A 77 -16.79 -13.95 -21.63
C ARG A 77 -16.76 -14.38 -20.16
N ALA A 78 -15.67 -14.96 -19.69
CA ALA A 78 -15.46 -15.35 -18.31
C ALA A 78 -15.81 -14.21 -17.34
N ARG A 79 -16.23 -14.53 -16.12
CA ARG A 79 -16.49 -13.53 -15.08
C ARG A 79 -15.17 -12.94 -14.57
N ILE A 80 -15.08 -11.61 -14.55
CA ILE A 80 -13.86 -10.92 -14.17
C ILE A 80 -14.15 -10.01 -12.96
N GLY A 81 -13.62 -10.36 -11.79
CA GLY A 81 -13.60 -9.52 -10.60
C GLY A 81 -12.30 -8.73 -10.48
N PHE A 82 -12.38 -7.57 -9.89
CA PHE A 82 -11.22 -6.73 -9.57
C PHE A 82 -11.25 -6.34 -8.09
N PHE A 83 -10.07 -6.23 -7.47
CA PHE A 83 -9.95 -5.70 -6.12
C PHE A 83 -8.83 -4.67 -6.02
N LEU A 84 -9.15 -3.48 -5.49
CA LEU A 84 -8.20 -2.41 -5.23
C LEU A 84 -7.74 -2.45 -3.77
N HIS A 85 -6.43 -2.68 -3.56
CA HIS A 85 -5.83 -2.78 -2.22
C HIS A 85 -5.45 -1.43 -1.60
N VAL A 86 -5.46 -0.37 -2.39
CA VAL A 86 -5.07 0.98 -1.98
C VAL A 86 -6.26 1.92 -2.04
N PRO A 87 -6.21 3.11 -1.40
CA PRO A 87 -7.32 4.06 -1.45
C PRO A 87 -7.74 4.44 -2.86
N PHE A 88 -9.01 4.75 -3.06
CA PHE A 88 -9.50 5.39 -4.28
C PHE A 88 -9.62 6.90 -4.03
N PRO A 89 -9.00 7.78 -4.85
CA PRO A 89 -9.05 9.22 -4.66
C PRO A 89 -10.43 9.81 -4.99
N SER A 90 -10.66 11.07 -4.62
CA SER A 90 -11.85 11.79 -5.07
C SER A 90 -11.89 11.90 -6.60
N ALA A 91 -13.07 12.02 -7.15
CA ALA A 91 -13.30 12.06 -8.59
C ALA A 91 -12.50 13.17 -9.29
N ASP A 92 -12.36 14.34 -8.65
CA ASP A 92 -11.58 15.48 -9.18
C ASP A 92 -10.09 15.17 -9.27
N ILE A 93 -9.53 14.48 -8.27
CA ILE A 93 -8.12 14.05 -8.28
C ILE A 93 -7.88 13.05 -9.42
N VAL A 94 -8.77 12.08 -9.58
CA VAL A 94 -8.71 11.11 -10.69
C VAL A 94 -8.78 11.82 -12.04
N ALA A 95 -9.70 12.78 -12.20
CA ALA A 95 -9.89 13.53 -13.43
C ALA A 95 -8.71 14.46 -13.79
N GLY A 96 -7.90 14.82 -12.79
CA GLY A 96 -6.65 15.55 -13.02
C GLY A 96 -5.57 14.77 -13.76
N LEU A 97 -5.67 13.42 -13.81
CA LEU A 97 -4.75 12.61 -14.59
C LEU A 97 -5.10 12.66 -16.09
N PRO A 98 -4.16 12.98 -16.98
CA PRO A 98 -4.40 12.93 -18.43
C PRO A 98 -4.88 11.56 -18.87
N HIS A 99 -5.94 11.53 -19.69
CA HIS A 99 -6.56 10.29 -20.18
C HIS A 99 -7.00 9.32 -19.08
N HIS A 100 -7.49 9.86 -17.95
CA HIS A 100 -7.98 9.07 -16.81
C HIS A 100 -9.06 8.05 -17.22
N GLU A 101 -9.87 8.33 -18.23
CA GLU A 101 -10.90 7.44 -18.73
C GLU A 101 -10.32 6.12 -19.27
N LYS A 102 -9.13 6.18 -19.88
CA LYS A 102 -8.43 5.00 -20.39
C LYS A 102 -7.79 4.15 -19.31
N THR A 103 -7.66 4.69 -18.10
CA THR A 103 -7.06 4.03 -16.94
C THR A 103 -8.13 3.64 -15.93
N PHE A 104 -8.73 4.63 -15.28
CA PHE A 104 -9.75 4.41 -14.24
C PHE A 104 -11.12 4.04 -14.84
N GLY A 105 -11.49 4.61 -15.97
CA GLY A 105 -12.73 4.26 -16.68
C GLY A 105 -12.74 2.81 -17.17
N ALA A 106 -11.58 2.20 -17.39
CA ALA A 106 -11.47 0.79 -17.75
C ALA A 106 -12.02 -0.17 -16.66
N LEU A 107 -12.15 0.30 -15.40
CA LEU A 107 -12.76 -0.48 -14.32
C LEU A 107 -14.22 -0.86 -14.59
N SER A 108 -14.96 -0.11 -15.40
CA SER A 108 -16.31 -0.49 -15.80
C SER A 108 -16.37 -1.75 -16.70
N SER A 109 -15.23 -2.24 -17.17
CA SER A 109 -15.14 -3.49 -17.94
C SER A 109 -15.09 -4.76 -17.09
N TYR A 110 -14.92 -4.63 -15.79
CA TYR A 110 -15.06 -5.72 -14.82
C TYR A 110 -16.52 -6.03 -14.53
N ASP A 111 -16.84 -7.21 -14.04
CA ASP A 111 -18.19 -7.56 -13.60
C ASP A 111 -18.41 -7.16 -12.13
N LEU A 112 -17.34 -7.22 -11.31
CA LEU A 112 -17.35 -6.78 -9.93
C LEU A 112 -16.06 -6.00 -9.62
N VAL A 113 -16.20 -4.82 -9.03
CA VAL A 113 -15.07 -4.00 -8.53
C VAL A 113 -15.14 -3.91 -7.02
N GLY A 114 -14.11 -4.43 -6.34
CA GLY A 114 -14.01 -4.47 -4.88
C GLY A 114 -13.08 -3.39 -4.33
N PHE A 115 -13.44 -2.83 -3.19
CA PHE A 115 -12.68 -1.83 -2.44
C PHE A 115 -12.49 -2.25 -0.99
N GLN A 116 -11.51 -1.64 -0.29
CA GLN A 116 -11.26 -1.88 1.14
C GLN A 116 -12.28 -1.21 2.04
N THR A 117 -12.79 -0.05 1.66
CA THR A 117 -13.68 0.75 2.51
C THR A 117 -14.88 1.27 1.73
N GLU A 118 -15.98 1.55 2.46
CA GLU A 118 -17.16 2.22 1.89
C GLU A 118 -16.81 3.58 1.29
N ARG A 119 -15.89 4.31 1.91
CA ARG A 119 -15.42 5.61 1.40
C ARG A 119 -14.74 5.53 0.04
N ASP A 120 -13.99 4.47 -0.21
CA ASP A 120 -13.36 4.25 -1.52
C ASP A 120 -14.41 3.88 -2.57
N LEU A 121 -15.41 3.06 -2.19
CA LEU A 121 -16.56 2.74 -3.01
C LEU A 121 -17.35 4.01 -3.40
N GLU A 122 -17.70 4.86 -2.43
CA GLU A 122 -18.40 6.13 -2.66
C GLU A 122 -17.66 7.03 -3.66
N ARG A 123 -16.34 7.19 -3.50
CA ARG A 123 -15.51 7.99 -4.39
C ARG A 123 -15.45 7.41 -5.82
N PHE A 124 -15.40 6.10 -5.94
CA PHE A 124 -15.49 5.44 -7.24
C PHE A 124 -16.85 5.66 -7.89
N GLN A 125 -17.93 5.54 -7.14
CA GLN A 125 -19.29 5.81 -7.62
C GLN A 125 -19.44 7.28 -8.07
N ASP A 126 -18.85 8.23 -7.33
CA ASP A 126 -18.83 9.64 -7.73
C ASP A 126 -18.05 9.85 -9.04
N TYR A 127 -16.92 9.17 -9.22
CA TYR A 127 -16.17 9.19 -10.47
C TYR A 127 -17.00 8.67 -11.65
N ILE A 128 -17.76 7.58 -11.46
CA ILE A 128 -18.65 7.03 -12.49
C ILE A 128 -19.78 8.03 -12.85
N ARG A 129 -20.39 8.67 -11.84
CA ARG A 129 -21.45 9.68 -12.07
C ARG A 129 -20.93 10.92 -12.78
N LEU A 130 -19.85 11.50 -12.29
CA LEU A 130 -19.38 12.84 -12.68
C LEU A 130 -18.58 12.81 -13.99
N PHE A 131 -17.75 11.81 -14.19
CA PHE A 131 -16.77 11.78 -15.29
C PHE A 131 -17.01 10.66 -16.32
N ARG A 132 -17.89 9.71 -16.00
CA ARG A 132 -18.25 8.65 -16.94
C ARG A 132 -19.69 8.77 -17.46
N GLY A 133 -20.49 9.73 -16.95
CA GLY A 133 -21.89 9.85 -17.31
C GLY A 133 -22.72 8.60 -16.96
N GLY A 134 -22.22 7.82 -16.01
CA GLY A 134 -22.83 6.56 -15.60
C GLY A 134 -23.90 6.76 -14.53
N GLN A 135 -24.62 5.68 -14.22
CA GLN A 135 -25.68 5.63 -13.21
C GLN A 135 -25.25 4.70 -12.07
N VAL A 136 -25.58 5.08 -10.86
CA VAL A 136 -25.38 4.27 -9.65
C VAL A 136 -26.75 3.98 -9.06
N ALA A 137 -27.15 2.72 -9.11
CA ALA A 137 -28.39 2.24 -8.50
C ALA A 137 -28.15 1.79 -7.04
N ALA A 138 -29.23 1.44 -6.35
CA ALA A 138 -29.13 0.85 -5.01
C ALA A 138 -28.36 -0.49 -5.06
N GLN A 139 -27.77 -0.88 -3.90
CA GLN A 139 -27.08 -2.16 -3.71
C GLN A 139 -25.78 -2.35 -4.53
N GLY A 140 -25.16 -1.26 -5.01
CA GLY A 140 -23.86 -1.33 -5.67
C GLY A 140 -23.91 -1.66 -7.17
N ASP A 141 -25.09 -1.69 -7.76
CA ASP A 141 -25.24 -1.86 -9.21
C ASP A 141 -24.93 -0.54 -9.93
N LEU A 142 -24.06 -0.63 -10.92
CA LEU A 142 -23.64 0.51 -11.74
C LEU A 142 -23.91 0.25 -13.21
N ARG A 143 -24.11 1.35 -13.94
CA ARG A 143 -24.16 1.33 -15.39
C ARG A 143 -23.19 2.38 -15.93
N ASP A 144 -22.28 2.01 -16.82
CA ASP A 144 -21.40 2.97 -17.51
C ASP A 144 -22.17 3.70 -18.64
N HIS A 145 -21.59 4.74 -19.20
CA HIS A 145 -22.15 5.57 -20.27
C HIS A 145 -22.56 4.78 -21.53
N ASP A 146 -21.89 3.67 -21.82
CA ASP A 146 -22.19 2.75 -22.93
C ASP A 146 -23.31 1.74 -22.62
N GLY A 147 -23.92 1.84 -21.42
CA GLY A 147 -25.00 0.96 -20.98
C GLY A 147 -24.53 -0.34 -20.33
N ARG A 148 -23.22 -0.62 -20.26
CA ARG A 148 -22.68 -1.81 -19.58
C ARG A 148 -23.02 -1.79 -18.12
N ARG A 149 -23.56 -2.92 -17.61
CA ARG A 149 -23.84 -3.13 -16.19
C ARG A 149 -22.66 -3.84 -15.53
N PHE A 150 -22.34 -3.42 -14.33
CA PHE A 150 -21.34 -4.05 -13.45
C PHE A 150 -21.67 -3.71 -11.99
N SER A 151 -21.03 -4.39 -11.03
CA SER A 151 -21.26 -4.15 -9.60
C SER A 151 -19.99 -3.62 -8.94
N ALA A 152 -20.16 -2.82 -7.88
CA ALA A 152 -19.07 -2.43 -7.02
C ALA A 152 -19.47 -2.53 -5.55
N ALA A 153 -18.55 -2.98 -4.68
CA ALA A 153 -18.83 -3.14 -3.26
C ALA A 153 -17.55 -2.98 -2.41
N ALA A 154 -17.73 -2.70 -1.11
CA ALA A 154 -16.65 -2.73 -0.15
C ALA A 154 -16.51 -4.12 0.47
N PHE A 155 -15.29 -4.61 0.53
CA PHE A 155 -14.90 -5.90 1.14
C PHE A 155 -13.70 -5.68 2.05
N PRO A 156 -13.90 -5.16 3.27
CA PRO A 156 -12.80 -4.87 4.19
C PRO A 156 -12.01 -6.14 4.52
N ILE A 157 -10.69 -6.08 4.38
CA ILE A 157 -9.84 -7.20 4.78
C ILE A 157 -9.82 -7.30 6.31
N GLY A 158 -9.92 -8.52 6.82
CA GLY A 158 -9.75 -8.83 8.22
C GLY A 158 -8.48 -9.64 8.49
N ILE A 159 -8.28 -9.98 9.76
CA ILE A 159 -7.26 -10.95 10.19
C ILE A 159 -7.91 -11.99 11.11
N ASP A 160 -7.35 -13.20 11.14
CA ASP A 160 -7.67 -14.17 12.16
C ASP A 160 -6.91 -13.82 13.44
N ALA A 161 -7.59 -13.16 14.38
CA ALA A 161 -6.99 -12.69 15.62
C ALA A 161 -6.49 -13.86 16.47
N GLY A 162 -7.22 -15.00 16.49
CA GLY A 162 -6.84 -16.18 17.26
C GLY A 162 -5.54 -16.83 16.76
N VAL A 163 -5.38 -16.89 15.43
CA VAL A 163 -4.13 -17.38 14.81
C VAL A 163 -2.97 -16.45 15.16
N ILE A 164 -3.16 -15.13 15.07
CA ILE A 164 -2.08 -14.16 15.38
C ILE A 164 -1.72 -14.22 16.87
N GLU A 165 -2.68 -14.33 17.76
CA GLU A 165 -2.44 -14.46 19.20
C GLU A 165 -1.64 -15.73 19.54
N SER A 166 -2.03 -16.88 19.01
CA SER A 166 -1.32 -18.14 19.17
C SER A 166 0.13 -18.07 18.64
N LEU A 167 0.32 -17.45 17.46
CA LEU A 167 1.66 -17.21 16.91
C LEU A 167 2.49 -16.32 17.82
N ALA A 168 1.91 -15.26 18.38
CA ALA A 168 2.59 -14.33 19.28
C ALA A 168 3.00 -14.99 20.59
N GLU A 169 2.16 -15.86 21.18
CA GLU A 169 2.49 -16.65 22.36
C GLU A 169 3.67 -17.59 22.12
N THR A 170 3.64 -18.33 21.02
CA THR A 170 4.73 -19.24 20.63
C THR A 170 6.02 -18.45 20.39
N ALA A 171 5.93 -17.35 19.64
CA ALA A 171 7.05 -16.52 19.28
C ALA A 171 7.70 -15.81 20.50
N SER A 172 6.94 -15.54 21.57
CA SER A 172 7.45 -14.95 22.80
C SER A 172 8.58 -15.76 23.43
N ARG A 173 8.56 -17.09 23.25
CA ARG A 173 9.54 -18.05 23.76
C ARG A 173 10.73 -18.27 22.82
N SER A 174 10.70 -17.71 21.61
CA SER A 174 11.75 -17.91 20.60
C SER A 174 13.07 -17.27 21.00
N ALA A 175 14.19 -17.82 20.54
CA ALA A 175 15.53 -17.29 20.77
C ALA A 175 15.67 -15.83 20.26
N THR A 176 14.99 -15.50 19.16
CA THR A 176 15.01 -14.14 18.56
C THR A 176 14.32 -13.14 19.48
N THR A 177 13.14 -13.45 20.01
CA THR A 177 12.40 -12.59 20.93
C THR A 177 13.15 -12.44 22.26
N LYS A 178 13.70 -13.54 22.81
CA LYS A 178 14.51 -13.51 24.04
C LYS A 178 15.76 -12.65 23.89
N ARG A 179 16.46 -12.72 22.75
CA ARG A 179 17.62 -11.84 22.47
C ARG A 179 17.20 -10.38 22.40
N MET A 180 16.06 -10.10 21.75
CA MET A 180 15.52 -8.74 21.71
C MET A 180 15.20 -8.24 23.13
N GLN A 181 14.49 -9.01 23.92
CA GLN A 181 14.16 -8.69 25.31
C GLN A 181 15.40 -8.42 26.15
N ALA A 182 16.40 -9.29 26.07
CA ALA A 182 17.66 -9.09 26.77
C ALA A 182 18.37 -7.80 26.38
N SER A 183 18.36 -7.44 25.09
CA SER A 183 18.97 -6.23 24.57
C SER A 183 18.28 -4.93 25.01
N LEU A 184 17.06 -5.00 25.53
CA LEU A 184 16.34 -3.85 26.08
C LEU A 184 16.78 -3.53 27.54
N ASN A 185 17.41 -4.47 28.22
CA ASN A 185 17.87 -4.30 29.60
C ASN A 185 16.76 -3.74 30.53
N GLY A 186 15.59 -4.35 30.50
CA GLY A 186 14.40 -3.95 31.28
C GLY A 186 13.63 -2.75 30.75
N ARG A 187 14.09 -2.08 29.68
CA ARG A 187 13.44 -0.91 29.11
C ARG A 187 12.20 -1.30 28.30
N ALA A 188 11.24 -0.39 28.22
CA ALA A 188 10.05 -0.56 27.38
C ALA A 188 10.41 -0.53 25.89
N LEU A 189 9.68 -1.29 25.07
CA LEU A 189 9.77 -1.27 23.62
C LEU A 189 8.53 -0.58 23.05
N ALA A 190 8.76 0.44 22.21
CA ALA A 190 7.79 0.93 21.24
C ALA A 190 8.19 0.42 19.84
N ILE A 191 7.24 -0.02 19.01
CA ILE A 191 7.54 -0.62 17.71
C ILE A 191 6.75 0.05 16.59
N GLY A 192 7.40 0.23 15.43
CA GLY A 192 6.77 0.54 14.14
C GLY A 192 7.23 -0.45 13.09
N VAL A 193 6.32 -1.00 12.31
CA VAL A 193 6.65 -1.97 11.25
C VAL A 193 5.89 -1.60 10.00
N ASP A 194 6.60 -1.11 8.99
CA ASP A 194 6.06 -0.81 7.67
C ASP A 194 7.16 -0.94 6.62
N ARG A 195 6.80 -1.17 5.38
CA ARG A 195 7.74 -0.97 4.28
C ARG A 195 8.23 0.47 4.26
N LEU A 196 9.45 0.67 3.79
CA LEU A 196 9.96 2.02 3.53
C LEU A 196 9.12 2.63 2.39
N ASP A 197 8.14 3.45 2.76
CA ASP A 197 7.19 4.06 1.84
C ASP A 197 6.69 5.39 2.43
N TYR A 198 6.64 6.44 1.61
CA TYR A 198 6.21 7.76 2.03
C TYR A 198 4.72 7.83 2.42
N SER A 199 3.91 6.86 1.98
CA SER A 199 2.50 6.76 2.37
C SER A 199 2.31 6.28 3.82
N LYS A 200 3.39 5.87 4.51
CA LYS A 200 3.35 5.27 5.85
C LYS A 200 3.65 6.24 7.00
N GLY A 201 3.85 7.52 6.71
CA GLY A 201 4.09 8.52 7.76
C GLY A 201 5.35 8.26 8.60
N LEU A 202 6.38 7.65 8.02
CA LEU A 202 7.59 7.30 8.76
C LEU A 202 8.34 8.52 9.32
N PRO A 203 8.54 9.63 8.56
CA PRO A 203 9.16 10.84 9.10
C PRO A 203 8.38 11.42 10.27
N GLU A 204 7.04 11.38 10.21
CA GLU A 204 6.15 11.86 11.27
C GLU A 204 6.34 11.07 12.57
N ARG A 205 6.51 9.73 12.46
CA ARG A 205 6.79 8.88 13.63
C ARG A 205 8.14 9.24 14.28
N PHE A 206 9.19 9.44 13.47
CA PHE A 206 10.50 9.84 14.01
C PHE A 206 10.42 11.22 14.68
N ARG A 207 9.74 12.20 14.08
CA ARG A 207 9.49 13.51 14.69
C ARG A 207 8.70 13.39 16.00
N ALA A 208 7.70 12.50 16.04
CA ALA A 208 6.95 12.24 17.27
C ALA A 208 7.85 11.66 18.40
N ILE A 209 8.72 10.71 18.08
CA ILE A 209 9.69 10.14 19.02
C ILE A 209 10.70 11.19 19.47
N GLN A 210 11.23 12.00 18.58
CA GLN A 210 12.09 13.12 18.93
C GLN A 210 11.40 14.07 19.91
N ARG A 211 10.20 14.52 19.57
CA ARG A 211 9.40 15.42 20.39
C ARG A 211 9.07 14.82 21.77
N PHE A 212 8.85 13.51 21.82
CA PHE A 212 8.60 12.80 23.06
C PHE A 212 9.82 12.90 24.00
N PHE A 213 11.04 12.61 23.53
CA PHE A 213 12.25 12.70 24.36
C PHE A 213 12.67 14.15 24.70
N GLU A 214 12.34 15.12 23.87
CA GLU A 214 12.53 16.54 24.18
C GLU A 214 11.63 16.99 25.34
N ARG A 215 10.35 16.59 25.32
CA ARG A 215 9.35 17.03 26.30
C ARG A 215 9.36 16.22 27.60
N HIS A 216 9.80 14.98 27.54
CA HIS A 216 9.77 14.03 28.65
C HIS A 216 11.18 13.50 28.94
N ALA A 217 12.03 14.39 29.44
CA ALA A 217 13.42 14.04 29.78
C ALA A 217 13.52 12.90 30.82
N ASP A 218 12.52 12.76 31.68
CA ASP A 218 12.38 11.69 32.66
C ASP A 218 12.14 10.31 32.04
N GLN A 219 11.76 10.23 30.76
CA GLN A 219 11.56 8.98 30.01
C GLN A 219 12.81 8.54 29.23
N ARG A 220 13.86 9.36 29.19
CA ARG A 220 15.14 8.98 28.58
C ARG A 220 15.75 7.80 29.38
N GLY A 221 16.34 6.87 28.67
CA GLY A 221 16.82 5.63 29.25
C GLY A 221 15.76 4.59 29.65
N LYS A 222 14.44 4.90 29.53
CA LYS A 222 13.37 3.99 29.96
C LYS A 222 12.64 3.30 28.78
N MET A 223 12.77 3.82 27.56
CA MET A 223 12.11 3.30 26.37
C MET A 223 13.07 3.28 25.17
N THR A 224 12.94 2.28 24.31
CA THR A 224 13.56 2.24 22.98
C THR A 224 12.48 2.13 21.91
N TYR A 225 12.59 2.93 20.85
CA TYR A 225 11.75 2.81 19.65
C TYR A 225 12.45 1.96 18.60
N LEU A 226 11.80 0.88 18.14
CA LEU A 226 12.26 0.05 17.04
C LEU A 226 11.40 0.33 15.80
N GLN A 227 11.98 0.91 14.75
CA GLN A 227 11.37 1.00 13.44
C GLN A 227 11.96 -0.04 12.51
N ILE A 228 11.12 -0.97 12.07
CA ILE A 228 11.45 -1.93 11.00
C ILE A 228 10.85 -1.39 9.70
N ALA A 229 11.72 -1.07 8.73
CA ALA A 229 11.29 -0.50 7.45
C ALA A 229 12.08 -1.14 6.29
N PRO A 230 11.69 -2.35 5.84
CA PRO A 230 12.33 -2.99 4.69
C PRO A 230 12.28 -2.08 3.46
N VAL A 231 13.39 -2.00 2.74
CA VAL A 231 13.50 -1.20 1.52
C VAL A 231 12.57 -1.76 0.45
N SER A 232 11.77 -0.91 -0.18
CA SER A 232 10.97 -1.23 -1.34
C SER A 232 11.19 -0.17 -2.43
N ARG A 233 10.95 -0.51 -3.68
CA ARG A 233 10.99 0.42 -4.83
C ARG A 233 12.27 1.27 -4.90
N GLY A 234 13.43 0.69 -4.59
CA GLY A 234 14.72 1.40 -4.53
C GLY A 234 15.15 2.12 -5.83
N GLY A 235 14.57 1.75 -6.98
CA GLY A 235 14.75 2.44 -8.27
C GLY A 235 14.08 3.83 -8.35
N VAL A 236 13.11 4.13 -7.47
CA VAL A 236 12.37 5.41 -7.49
C VAL A 236 13.06 6.43 -6.57
N ALA A 237 13.31 7.64 -7.09
CA ALA A 237 14.09 8.67 -6.39
C ALA A 237 13.50 9.09 -5.04
N SER A 238 12.17 9.25 -4.94
CA SER A 238 11.48 9.63 -3.70
C SER A 238 11.71 8.63 -2.56
N TYR A 239 11.82 7.33 -2.85
CA TYR A 239 12.12 6.31 -1.84
C TYR A 239 13.56 6.37 -1.33
N ARG A 240 14.53 6.71 -2.21
CA ARG A 240 15.92 6.94 -1.79
C ARG A 240 16.07 8.17 -0.93
N THR A 241 15.31 9.22 -1.26
CA THR A 241 15.27 10.46 -0.44
C THR A 241 14.68 10.19 0.93
N LEU A 242 13.52 9.50 0.98
CA LEU A 242 12.89 9.10 2.24
C LEU A 242 13.85 8.28 3.11
N ARG A 243 14.56 7.30 2.54
CA ARG A 243 15.52 6.49 3.29
C ARG A 243 16.59 7.36 3.95
N ARG A 244 17.20 8.28 3.22
CA ARG A 244 18.22 9.20 3.75
C ARG A 244 17.66 10.08 4.87
N GLU A 245 16.45 10.59 4.70
CA GLU A 245 15.76 11.38 5.72
C GLU A 245 15.59 10.59 7.02
N LEU A 246 15.14 9.34 6.97
CA LEU A 246 14.97 8.50 8.15
C LEU A 246 16.29 8.13 8.81
N GLU A 247 17.35 7.87 8.03
CA GLU A 247 18.71 7.65 8.54
C GLU A 247 19.22 8.90 9.27
N GLN A 248 18.94 10.10 8.75
CA GLN A 248 19.29 11.38 9.41
C GLN A 248 18.50 11.58 10.71
N TYR A 249 17.18 11.32 10.73
CA TYR A 249 16.38 11.40 11.95
C TYR A 249 16.88 10.44 13.01
N ALA A 250 17.14 9.18 12.65
CA ALA A 250 17.67 8.19 13.61
C ALA A 250 19.01 8.63 14.17
N GLY A 251 19.92 9.10 13.31
CA GLY A 251 21.24 9.62 13.72
C GLY A 251 21.13 10.84 14.64
N HIS A 252 20.27 11.80 14.30
CA HIS A 252 20.06 13.00 15.11
C HIS A 252 19.49 12.69 16.49
N ILE A 253 18.42 11.88 16.57
CA ILE A 253 17.79 11.50 17.85
C ILE A 253 18.77 10.73 18.73
N ASN A 254 19.50 9.79 18.14
CA ASN A 254 20.49 9.01 18.88
C ASN A 254 21.66 9.90 19.34
N GLY A 255 22.19 10.78 18.48
CA GLY A 255 23.25 11.72 18.86
C GLY A 255 22.86 12.69 19.99
N ALA A 256 21.57 13.09 20.02
CA ALA A 256 21.07 14.02 21.04
C ALA A 256 20.75 13.37 22.40
N HIS A 257 20.40 12.06 22.41
CA HIS A 257 19.79 11.46 23.60
C HIS A 257 20.37 10.11 24.01
N ALA A 258 21.20 9.45 23.17
CA ALA A 258 21.75 8.14 23.51
C ALA A 258 22.73 8.23 24.72
N GLU A 259 22.75 7.15 25.46
CA GLU A 259 23.74 6.90 26.53
C GLU A 259 24.58 5.67 26.14
N PRO A 260 25.74 5.44 26.75
CA PRO A 260 26.62 4.32 26.39
C PRO A 260 25.95 2.94 26.42
N ASP A 261 24.92 2.76 27.26
CA ASP A 261 24.17 1.52 27.43
C ASP A 261 22.73 1.60 26.82
N TRP A 262 22.39 2.71 26.19
CA TRP A 262 21.04 2.92 25.67
C TRP A 262 20.99 3.67 24.35
N THR A 263 20.24 3.12 23.38
CA THR A 263 19.95 3.74 22.07
C THR A 263 18.44 4.03 21.97
N PRO A 264 18.04 5.31 21.88
CA PRO A 264 16.64 5.73 21.77
C PRO A 264 15.91 5.12 20.59
N VAL A 265 16.54 5.11 19.40
CA VAL A 265 15.96 4.68 18.15
C VAL A 265 16.79 3.57 17.52
N ARG A 266 16.17 2.42 17.28
CA ARG A 266 16.72 1.32 16.48
C ARG A 266 16.02 1.32 15.14
N TYR A 267 16.70 1.75 14.09
CA TYR A 267 16.17 1.78 12.71
C TYR A 267 16.76 0.63 11.88
N VAL A 268 15.89 -0.20 11.30
CA VAL A 268 16.27 -1.45 10.64
C VAL A 268 15.61 -1.58 9.26
N ASN A 269 16.43 -1.64 8.21
CA ASN A 269 15.98 -1.77 6.81
C ASN A 269 16.02 -3.22 6.29
N ARG A 270 15.53 -4.16 7.06
CA ARG A 270 15.46 -5.57 6.64
C ARG A 270 14.13 -6.21 7.00
N THR A 271 13.77 -7.25 6.26
CA THR A 271 12.59 -8.07 6.51
C THR A 271 12.82 -9.02 7.67
N TYR A 272 11.76 -9.23 8.44
CA TYR A 272 11.70 -10.29 9.45
C TYR A 272 10.55 -11.25 9.11
N PRO A 273 10.68 -12.56 9.38
CA PRO A 273 9.58 -13.49 9.20
C PRO A 273 8.46 -13.23 10.22
N HIS A 274 7.23 -13.60 9.85
CA HIS A 274 6.04 -13.39 10.69
C HIS A 274 6.21 -13.81 12.16
N PRO A 275 6.76 -15.00 12.47
CA PRO A 275 6.97 -15.39 13.87
C PRO A 275 7.90 -14.44 14.65
N ALA A 276 8.90 -13.84 14.02
CA ALA A 276 9.76 -12.88 14.70
C ALA A 276 9.03 -11.56 14.96
N LEU A 277 8.26 -11.08 13.96
CA LEU A 277 7.46 -9.86 14.11
C LEU A 277 6.39 -10.00 15.19
N THR A 278 5.65 -11.11 15.23
CA THR A 278 4.64 -11.36 16.26
C THR A 278 5.26 -11.42 17.67
N GLY A 279 6.47 -11.97 17.80
CA GLY A 279 7.24 -11.95 19.05
C GLY A 279 7.65 -10.54 19.46
N PHE A 280 8.08 -9.69 18.51
CA PHE A 280 8.43 -8.30 18.81
C PHE A 280 7.19 -7.46 19.17
N TYR A 281 6.06 -7.65 18.48
CA TYR A 281 4.79 -7.02 18.86
C TYR A 281 4.36 -7.42 20.28
N ARG A 282 4.44 -8.72 20.63
CA ARG A 282 4.09 -9.20 21.96
C ARG A 282 5.00 -8.62 23.06
N LEU A 283 6.27 -8.38 22.75
CA LEU A 283 7.24 -7.77 23.66
C LEU A 283 7.00 -6.25 23.81
N SER A 284 6.44 -5.60 22.82
CA SER A 284 6.26 -4.15 22.80
C SER A 284 5.10 -3.71 23.72
N ARG A 285 5.25 -2.53 24.33
CA ARG A 285 4.17 -1.87 25.07
C ARG A 285 3.28 -1.00 24.20
N MET A 286 3.81 -0.56 23.06
CA MET A 286 3.11 0.35 22.15
C MET A 286 3.54 0.06 20.71
N ALA A 287 2.57 0.04 19.80
CA ALA A 287 2.82 0.08 18.37
C ALA A 287 2.44 1.45 17.80
N LEU A 288 3.32 2.03 16.98
CA LEU A 288 3.04 3.23 16.19
C LEU A 288 2.67 2.81 14.76
N VAL A 289 1.48 3.24 14.30
CA VAL A 289 0.92 2.91 12.99
C VAL A 289 0.72 4.17 12.16
#